data_90946881dc325992c171b63eef8c7cef
#
_entry.id   90946881dc325992c171b63eef8c7cef
#
_cell.length_a   1.000
_cell.length_b   1.000
_cell.length_c   1.000
_cell.angle_alpha   90.00
_cell.angle_beta   90.00
_cell.angle_gamma   90.00
#
_symmetry.space_group_name_H-M   'P 1'
#
loop_
_entity.id
_entity.type
_entity.pdbx_description
1 polymer ?
#
loop_
_entity_poly.entity_id
_entity_poly.type
_entity_poly.pdbx_seq_one_letter_code
_entity_poly.pdbx_strand_id
1 'polypeptide(L)'
;MLRRAQKWVIDNADRIIETIVSETGKTREDAQLAEVGYAAHAFGFWAKKAPDYLADEKVHSSNPFVLGRKLVIRYRPVGVVGIIGPWNYPLTNSFGDAIPALAAGNSVVLKPSEVTPLTSLLMQECMDACGLPKDVYIAMPGYGEAGAALIEHVDMIMFTGSTRTGKKVMERAARTLTPIALELGGKDPMLVLADADLERAANAAVHYSMQNAGQTCISTERVYVEAPVYDEFVSLVTKKVGELRQGAPRGPGSVDLGAVIHPPQSDIVEAHVRDAVDKGARVVAGGHRSDDGGHFYEPTLLLDVNHSMDAMREETFGPTLPIMKVADADEGVRLSNDSPYGLAASVWTKDVAKGERLARQIEAGAVTVNDAQINYVALELPMGGWKSSGLGSRHGADGIRKYTKKQAIVVTRLAPKRDLHMLPYSAKRTKLISRVLKLVYGRGKRD
;
A
#
# COMPACT_ATOMS: atom_id res chain seq x y z
N MET A 1 -14.37 17.60 -12.15
CA MET A 1 -13.21 18.02 -11.40
C MET A 1 -12.03 17.09 -11.68
N LEU A 2 -12.05 15.80 -11.35
CA LEU A 2 -10.90 14.86 -11.48
C LEU A 2 -10.23 14.83 -12.87
N ARG A 3 -10.99 14.89 -13.97
CA ARG A 3 -10.43 14.97 -15.34
C ARG A 3 -9.67 16.27 -15.58
N ARG A 4 -10.10 17.39 -14.99
CA ARG A 4 -9.35 18.66 -15.05
C ARG A 4 -8.06 18.56 -14.28
N ALA A 5 -8.08 17.93 -13.09
CA ALA A 5 -6.90 17.69 -12.29
C ALA A 5 -5.90 16.77 -12.99
N GLN A 6 -6.37 15.70 -13.66
CA GLN A 6 -5.52 14.85 -14.50
C GLN A 6 -4.77 15.67 -15.55
N LYS A 7 -5.50 16.53 -16.26
CA LYS A 7 -4.87 17.40 -17.29
C LYS A 7 -3.89 18.39 -16.65
N TRP A 8 -4.28 19.03 -15.55
CA TRP A 8 -3.43 19.98 -14.86
C TRP A 8 -2.09 19.35 -14.41
N VAL A 9 -2.13 18.14 -13.86
CA VAL A 9 -0.92 17.39 -13.45
C VAL A 9 0.01 17.14 -14.65
N ILE A 10 -0.53 16.78 -15.80
CA ILE A 10 0.28 16.56 -17.01
C ILE A 10 0.82 17.88 -17.55
N ASP A 11 0.01 18.95 -17.60
CA ASP A 11 0.43 20.26 -18.10
C ASP A 11 1.50 20.90 -17.18
N ASN A 12 1.55 20.56 -15.89
CA ASN A 12 2.50 21.07 -14.91
C ASN A 12 3.52 20.01 -14.46
N ALA A 13 3.70 18.92 -15.23
CA ALA A 13 4.54 17.78 -14.83
C ALA A 13 5.97 18.18 -14.44
N ASP A 14 6.62 19.03 -15.22
CA ASP A 14 7.99 19.49 -14.93
C ASP A 14 8.07 20.25 -13.60
N ARG A 15 7.15 21.17 -13.34
CA ARG A 15 7.08 21.91 -12.07
C ARG A 15 6.87 20.98 -10.87
N ILE A 16 6.00 19.98 -11.03
CA ILE A 16 5.73 18.98 -9.98
C ILE A 16 7.00 18.15 -9.73
N ILE A 17 7.64 17.66 -10.79
CA ILE A 17 8.88 16.87 -10.69
C ILE A 17 9.98 17.69 -10.01
N GLU A 18 10.20 18.94 -10.43
CA GLU A 18 11.19 19.83 -9.81
C GLU A 18 10.92 20.05 -8.32
N THR A 19 9.64 20.26 -7.94
CA THR A 19 9.26 20.39 -6.54
C THR A 19 9.59 19.12 -5.76
N ILE A 20 9.21 17.96 -6.26
CA ILE A 20 9.48 16.65 -5.62
C ILE A 20 10.98 16.42 -5.48
N VAL A 21 11.75 16.63 -6.56
CA VAL A 21 13.21 16.46 -6.54
C VAL A 21 13.86 17.41 -5.52
N SER A 22 13.39 18.67 -5.45
CA SER A 22 13.95 19.66 -4.53
C SER A 22 13.77 19.32 -3.06
N GLU A 23 12.63 18.71 -2.69
CA GLU A 23 12.36 18.37 -1.29
C GLU A 23 12.76 16.95 -0.89
N THR A 24 13.01 16.05 -1.88
CA THR A 24 13.34 14.65 -1.60
C THR A 24 14.76 14.26 -2.01
N GLY A 25 15.38 14.95 -2.95
CA GLY A 25 16.64 14.53 -3.54
C GLY A 25 16.57 13.25 -4.38
N LYS A 26 15.35 12.69 -4.65
CA LYS A 26 15.18 11.51 -5.52
C LYS A 26 15.49 11.85 -6.98
N THR A 27 15.68 10.83 -7.80
CA THR A 27 15.90 11.02 -9.23
C THR A 27 14.68 11.62 -9.93
N ARG A 28 14.91 12.29 -11.06
CA ARG A 28 13.82 12.81 -11.88
C ARG A 28 12.92 11.68 -12.41
N GLU A 29 13.52 10.54 -12.73
CA GLU A 29 12.85 9.35 -13.23
C GLU A 29 11.89 8.76 -12.17
N ASP A 30 12.32 8.67 -10.91
CA ASP A 30 11.46 8.22 -9.80
C ASP A 30 10.30 9.19 -9.61
N ALA A 31 10.55 10.51 -9.60
CA ALA A 31 9.49 11.51 -9.48
C ALA A 31 8.52 11.46 -10.68
N GLN A 32 9.02 11.25 -11.89
CA GLN A 32 8.20 11.21 -13.10
C GLN A 32 7.27 10.00 -13.14
N LEU A 33 7.80 8.80 -12.91
CA LEU A 33 7.06 7.55 -13.06
C LEU A 33 6.22 7.22 -11.83
N ALA A 34 6.85 7.18 -10.66
CA ALA A 34 6.20 6.71 -9.45
C ALA A 34 5.28 7.75 -8.80
N GLU A 35 5.41 9.04 -9.16
CA GLU A 35 4.58 10.10 -8.57
C GLU A 35 3.69 10.78 -9.59
N VAL A 36 4.23 11.51 -10.57
CA VAL A 36 3.41 12.22 -11.57
C VAL A 36 2.61 11.23 -12.42
N GLY A 37 3.24 10.16 -12.89
CA GLY A 37 2.60 9.10 -13.67
C GLY A 37 1.46 8.43 -12.91
N TYR A 38 1.72 8.07 -11.65
CA TYR A 38 0.71 7.50 -10.75
C TYR A 38 -0.46 8.47 -10.54
N ALA A 39 -0.21 9.73 -10.17
CA ALA A 39 -1.27 10.71 -9.90
C ALA A 39 -2.15 10.94 -11.12
N ALA A 40 -1.55 11.11 -12.31
CA ALA A 40 -2.29 11.25 -13.56
C ALA A 40 -3.16 10.02 -13.86
N HIS A 41 -2.62 8.81 -13.65
CA HIS A 41 -3.38 7.56 -13.80
C HIS A 41 -4.52 7.49 -12.78
N ALA A 42 -4.25 7.76 -11.50
CA ALA A 42 -5.24 7.69 -10.42
C ALA A 42 -6.41 8.65 -10.64
N PHE A 43 -6.16 9.90 -11.04
CA PHE A 43 -7.24 10.83 -11.38
C PHE A 43 -8.13 10.31 -12.50
N GLY A 44 -7.51 9.76 -13.57
CA GLY A 44 -8.23 9.17 -14.69
C GLY A 44 -9.06 7.97 -14.31
N PHE A 45 -8.47 7.07 -13.52
CA PHE A 45 -9.10 5.86 -13.02
C PHE A 45 -10.32 6.17 -12.14
N TRP A 46 -10.13 6.98 -11.10
CA TRP A 46 -11.21 7.30 -10.17
C TRP A 46 -12.32 8.13 -10.81
N ALA A 47 -12.00 9.01 -11.76
CA ALA A 47 -13.02 9.71 -12.56
C ALA A 47 -13.94 8.76 -13.35
N LYS A 48 -13.43 7.57 -13.73
CA LYS A 48 -14.17 6.55 -14.47
C LYS A 48 -14.84 5.54 -13.55
N LYS A 49 -14.14 5.05 -12.52
CA LYS A 49 -14.56 3.89 -11.72
C LYS A 49 -15.32 4.22 -10.44
N ALA A 50 -15.16 5.42 -9.89
CA ALA A 50 -15.86 5.78 -8.66
C ALA A 50 -17.40 5.66 -8.76
N PRO A 51 -18.05 6.08 -9.84
CA PRO A 51 -19.49 5.90 -9.97
C PRO A 51 -19.92 4.42 -9.93
N ASP A 52 -19.15 3.53 -10.55
CA ASP A 52 -19.46 2.10 -10.59
C ASP A 52 -19.28 1.47 -9.20
N TYR A 53 -18.16 1.77 -8.52
CA TYR A 53 -17.83 1.20 -7.22
C TYR A 53 -18.73 1.72 -6.08
N LEU A 54 -19.32 2.89 -6.23
CA LEU A 54 -20.20 3.54 -5.25
C LEU A 54 -21.69 3.44 -5.59
N ALA A 55 -22.04 2.77 -6.70
CA ALA A 55 -23.42 2.53 -7.06
C ALA A 55 -24.12 1.69 -5.98
N ASP A 56 -25.43 1.92 -5.83
CA ASP A 56 -26.27 1.11 -4.94
C ASP A 56 -26.22 -0.37 -5.34
N GLU A 57 -25.87 -1.25 -4.42
CA GLU A 57 -25.86 -2.69 -4.63
C GLU A 57 -27.21 -3.31 -4.30
N LYS A 58 -27.79 -4.02 -5.28
CA LYS A 58 -28.98 -4.86 -5.03
C LYS A 58 -28.54 -6.19 -4.45
N VAL A 59 -29.06 -6.50 -3.27
CA VAL A 59 -28.78 -7.75 -2.57
C VAL A 59 -29.94 -8.72 -2.78
N HIS A 60 -29.64 -9.96 -3.08
CA HIS A 60 -30.60 -11.06 -3.13
C HIS A 60 -30.50 -11.89 -1.86
N SER A 61 -31.64 -12.29 -1.31
CA SER A 61 -31.70 -13.17 -0.14
C SER A 61 -32.41 -14.45 -0.49
N SER A 62 -31.85 -15.59 -0.08
CA SER A 62 -32.51 -16.88 -0.13
C SER A 62 -33.48 -17.11 1.04
N ASN A 63 -33.52 -16.20 2.02
CA ASN A 63 -34.37 -16.30 3.18
C ASN A 63 -35.83 -15.98 2.81
N PRO A 64 -36.78 -16.93 2.91
CA PRO A 64 -38.18 -16.69 2.54
C PRO A 64 -38.87 -15.64 3.41
N PHE A 65 -38.37 -15.34 4.60
CA PHE A 65 -38.93 -14.27 5.45
C PHE A 65 -38.68 -12.86 4.92
N VAL A 66 -37.75 -12.69 3.97
CA VAL A 66 -37.52 -11.40 3.29
C VAL A 66 -38.07 -11.37 1.87
N LEU A 67 -38.83 -12.39 1.48
CA LEU A 67 -39.49 -12.44 0.18
C LEU A 67 -40.42 -11.22 -0.01
N GLY A 68 -40.43 -10.65 -1.20
CA GLY A 68 -41.23 -9.45 -1.52
C GLY A 68 -40.59 -8.13 -1.03
N ARG A 69 -39.40 -8.20 -0.44
CA ARG A 69 -38.64 -7.02 -0.02
C ARG A 69 -37.49 -6.73 -1.00
N LYS A 70 -37.24 -5.45 -1.28
CA LYS A 70 -36.05 -5.00 -1.99
C LYS A 70 -34.97 -4.70 -0.96
N LEU A 71 -33.81 -5.30 -1.14
CA LEU A 71 -32.64 -5.10 -0.29
C LEU A 71 -31.59 -4.31 -1.08
N VAL A 72 -31.07 -3.24 -0.48
CA VAL A 72 -30.07 -2.37 -1.12
C VAL A 72 -29.00 -2.03 -0.09
N ILE A 73 -27.73 -2.06 -0.53
CA ILE A 73 -26.62 -1.44 0.16
C ILE A 73 -26.33 -0.13 -0.55
N ARG A 74 -26.31 0.97 0.18
CA ARG A 74 -25.97 2.29 -0.29
C ARG A 74 -24.66 2.76 0.34
N TYR A 75 -23.85 3.45 -0.45
CA TYR A 75 -22.59 4.06 -0.02
C TYR A 75 -22.76 5.57 0.12
N ARG A 76 -22.42 6.12 1.28
CA ARG A 76 -22.48 7.56 1.56
C ARG A 76 -21.14 8.06 2.05
N PRO A 77 -20.67 9.26 1.65
CA PRO A 77 -19.44 9.84 2.18
C PRO A 77 -19.38 9.74 3.70
N VAL A 78 -18.20 9.49 4.26
CA VAL A 78 -18.01 9.55 5.72
C VAL A 78 -18.15 10.98 6.26
N GLY A 79 -17.71 11.98 5.48
CA GLY A 79 -17.71 13.39 5.85
C GLY A 79 -16.36 14.05 5.60
N VAL A 80 -15.60 14.33 6.65
CA VAL A 80 -14.23 14.87 6.57
C VAL A 80 -13.22 13.74 6.74
N VAL A 81 -12.32 13.58 5.79
CA VAL A 81 -11.23 12.60 5.84
C VAL A 81 -9.92 13.32 6.18
N GLY A 82 -9.30 12.93 7.28
CA GLY A 82 -7.95 13.32 7.63
C GLY A 82 -6.95 12.37 6.96
N ILE A 83 -5.99 12.91 6.23
CA ILE A 83 -4.89 12.14 5.66
C ILE A 83 -3.59 12.57 6.32
N ILE A 84 -2.82 11.63 6.82
CA ILE A 84 -1.47 11.87 7.35
C ILE A 84 -0.49 11.13 6.47
N GLY A 85 0.26 11.88 5.67
CA GLY A 85 1.12 11.35 4.61
C GLY A 85 2.59 11.23 5.01
N PRO A 86 3.34 10.31 4.37
CA PRO A 86 4.76 10.09 4.57
C PRO A 86 5.62 11.02 3.72
N TRP A 87 6.92 10.97 3.94
CA TRP A 87 7.89 11.79 3.23
C TRP A 87 8.49 11.16 1.96
N ASN A 88 8.39 9.83 1.81
CA ASN A 88 9.10 9.12 0.75
C ASN A 88 8.51 9.27 -0.66
N TYR A 89 7.18 9.40 -0.75
CA TYR A 89 6.43 9.67 -1.98
C TYR A 89 5.35 10.71 -1.69
N PRO A 90 5.71 12.01 -1.67
CA PRO A 90 4.83 13.07 -1.20
C PRO A 90 3.59 13.29 -2.09
N LEU A 91 3.66 13.01 -3.37
CA LEU A 91 2.49 13.06 -4.25
C LEU A 91 1.69 11.77 -4.19
N THR A 92 2.34 10.63 -4.34
CA THR A 92 1.66 9.33 -4.47
C THR A 92 1.08 8.84 -3.15
N ASN A 93 1.86 8.87 -2.06
CA ASN A 93 1.45 8.30 -0.77
C ASN A 93 0.79 9.31 0.18
N SER A 94 0.92 10.61 -0.08
CA SER A 94 0.19 11.62 0.68
C SER A 94 -1.06 12.07 -0.07
N PHE A 95 -0.89 12.80 -1.17
CA PHE A 95 -2.01 13.32 -1.95
C PHE A 95 -2.80 12.23 -2.69
N GLY A 96 -2.16 11.12 -3.10
CA GLY A 96 -2.81 10.03 -3.83
C GLY A 96 -4.04 9.47 -3.12
N ASP A 97 -4.04 9.40 -1.79
CA ASP A 97 -5.19 8.97 -0.99
C ASP A 97 -6.34 10.01 -0.96
N ALA A 98 -6.05 11.28 -1.23
CA ALA A 98 -7.09 12.32 -1.36
C ALA A 98 -7.97 12.11 -2.60
N ILE A 99 -7.43 11.54 -3.68
CA ILE A 99 -8.14 11.37 -4.94
C ILE A 99 -9.39 10.50 -4.78
N PRO A 100 -9.31 9.25 -4.26
CA PRO A 100 -10.50 8.43 -4.01
C PRO A 100 -11.40 9.00 -2.90
N ALA A 101 -10.86 9.66 -1.88
CA ALA A 101 -11.65 10.30 -0.83
C ALA A 101 -12.54 11.43 -1.39
N LEU A 102 -11.99 12.30 -2.24
CA LEU A 102 -12.72 13.36 -2.97
C LEU A 102 -13.69 12.74 -3.97
N ALA A 103 -13.29 11.67 -4.68
CA ALA A 103 -14.16 10.97 -5.63
C ALA A 103 -15.39 10.35 -4.94
N ALA A 104 -15.26 9.94 -3.68
CA ALA A 104 -16.35 9.43 -2.86
C ALA A 104 -17.25 10.53 -2.27
N GLY A 105 -16.94 11.82 -2.52
CA GLY A 105 -17.73 12.97 -2.09
C GLY A 105 -17.41 13.48 -0.70
N ASN A 106 -16.23 13.20 -0.18
CA ASN A 106 -15.76 13.73 1.11
C ASN A 106 -15.02 15.06 0.95
N SER A 107 -14.88 15.80 2.05
CA SER A 107 -13.83 16.80 2.23
C SER A 107 -12.57 16.14 2.77
N VAL A 108 -11.41 16.72 2.47
CA VAL A 108 -10.11 16.17 2.85
C VAL A 108 -9.26 17.24 3.53
N VAL A 109 -8.69 16.89 4.68
CA VAL A 109 -7.61 17.65 5.31
C VAL A 109 -6.36 16.77 5.27
N LEU A 110 -5.38 17.19 4.48
CA LEU A 110 -4.11 16.48 4.33
C LEU A 110 -3.02 17.13 5.17
N LYS A 111 -2.50 16.41 6.15
CA LYS A 111 -1.26 16.73 6.83
C LYS A 111 -0.11 16.02 6.14
N PRO A 112 0.67 16.67 5.28
CA PRO A 112 1.87 16.07 4.71
C PRO A 112 2.94 15.83 5.76
N SER A 113 3.96 15.05 5.44
CA SER A 113 5.18 15.04 6.26
C SER A 113 5.80 16.43 6.33
N GLU A 114 6.32 16.78 7.49
CA GLU A 114 7.11 18.00 7.69
C GLU A 114 8.41 18.02 6.88
N VAL A 115 8.86 16.86 6.41
CA VAL A 115 10.07 16.70 5.58
C VAL A 115 9.79 17.12 4.13
N THR A 116 8.58 16.84 3.61
CA THR A 116 8.22 17.05 2.21
C THR A 116 6.83 17.69 2.05
N PRO A 117 6.62 18.93 2.53
CA PRO A 117 5.32 19.58 2.50
C PRO A 117 4.97 20.27 1.18
N LEU A 118 5.98 20.65 0.37
CA LEU A 118 5.79 21.54 -0.79
C LEU A 118 4.93 20.90 -1.88
N THR A 119 5.09 19.62 -2.14
CA THR A 119 4.26 18.89 -3.10
C THR A 119 2.77 18.95 -2.74
N SER A 120 2.43 18.83 -1.44
CA SER A 120 1.02 18.90 -1.02
C SER A 120 0.44 20.31 -1.15
N LEU A 121 1.24 21.36 -0.95
CA LEU A 121 0.86 22.75 -1.20
C LEU A 121 0.64 23.01 -2.69
N LEU A 122 1.50 22.46 -3.54
CA LEU A 122 1.33 22.53 -4.99
C LEU A 122 0.03 21.82 -5.45
N MET A 123 -0.36 20.73 -4.78
CA MET A 123 -1.64 20.08 -5.04
C MET A 123 -2.84 20.89 -4.55
N GLN A 124 -2.70 21.77 -3.56
CA GLN A 124 -3.73 22.75 -3.22
C GLN A 124 -3.98 23.70 -4.39
N GLU A 125 -2.92 24.25 -5.01
CA GLU A 125 -3.05 25.06 -6.23
C GLU A 125 -3.76 24.31 -7.36
N CYS A 126 -3.42 23.02 -7.55
CA CYS A 126 -4.09 22.16 -8.53
C CYS A 126 -5.60 22.06 -8.28
N MET A 127 -6.00 21.81 -7.04
CA MET A 127 -7.41 21.66 -6.69
C MET A 127 -8.17 22.97 -6.88
N ASP A 128 -7.60 24.08 -6.49
CA ASP A 128 -8.18 25.44 -6.67
C ASP A 128 -8.33 25.76 -8.17
N ALA A 129 -7.28 25.54 -8.98
CA ALA A 129 -7.30 25.75 -10.43
C ALA A 129 -8.31 24.85 -11.14
N CYS A 130 -8.58 23.66 -10.60
CA CYS A 130 -9.56 22.72 -11.14
C CYS A 130 -11.00 23.03 -10.69
N GLY A 131 -11.23 24.10 -9.92
CA GLY A 131 -12.54 24.54 -9.47
C GLY A 131 -13.15 23.61 -8.43
N LEU A 132 -12.32 23.03 -7.55
CA LEU A 132 -12.81 22.43 -6.33
C LEU A 132 -13.33 23.56 -5.42
N PRO A 133 -14.51 23.44 -4.79
CA PRO A 133 -14.95 24.44 -3.82
C PRO A 133 -13.92 24.63 -2.72
N LYS A 134 -13.78 25.87 -2.22
CA LYS A 134 -12.92 26.16 -1.08
C LYS A 134 -13.29 25.28 0.10
N ASP A 135 -12.30 24.91 0.88
CA ASP A 135 -12.45 24.09 2.09
C ASP A 135 -12.87 22.63 1.86
N VAL A 136 -12.92 22.15 0.61
CA VAL A 136 -13.14 20.74 0.30
C VAL A 136 -11.83 19.94 0.29
N TYR A 137 -10.71 20.56 -0.08
CA TYR A 137 -9.36 20.03 0.13
C TYR A 137 -8.50 21.10 0.79
N ILE A 138 -7.82 20.70 1.87
CA ILE A 138 -6.92 21.59 2.62
C ILE A 138 -5.60 20.84 2.85
N ALA A 139 -4.51 21.40 2.35
CA ALA A 139 -3.16 21.00 2.73
C ALA A 139 -2.77 21.75 4.01
N MET A 140 -2.52 21.02 5.09
CA MET A 140 -2.22 21.56 6.42
C MET A 140 -0.82 21.11 6.86
N PRO A 141 0.27 21.79 6.47
CA PRO A 141 1.60 21.48 6.96
C PRO A 141 1.70 21.61 8.48
N GLY A 142 2.51 20.77 9.09
CA GLY A 142 2.72 20.79 10.54
C GLY A 142 3.47 19.55 11.02
N TYR A 143 3.91 19.57 12.25
CA TYR A 143 4.60 18.47 12.91
C TYR A 143 3.62 17.45 13.50
N GLY A 144 4.13 16.56 14.36
CA GLY A 144 3.34 15.47 14.95
C GLY A 144 2.11 15.92 15.72
N GLU A 145 2.18 17.09 16.39
CA GLU A 145 1.06 17.67 17.15
C GLU A 145 -0.13 18.02 16.25
N ALA A 146 0.14 18.56 15.05
CA ALA A 146 -0.91 18.84 14.06
C ALA A 146 -1.59 17.55 13.58
N GLY A 147 -0.81 16.49 13.32
CA GLY A 147 -1.36 15.18 13.00
C GLY A 147 -2.19 14.58 14.12
N ALA A 148 -1.73 14.72 15.36
CA ALA A 148 -2.45 14.26 16.53
C ALA A 148 -3.78 15.02 16.75
N ALA A 149 -3.78 16.35 16.55
CA ALA A 149 -5.01 17.14 16.62
C ALA A 149 -6.00 16.79 15.51
N LEU A 150 -5.51 16.57 14.28
CA LEU A 150 -6.35 16.20 13.14
C LEU A 150 -7.22 14.97 13.42
N ILE A 151 -6.68 13.96 14.12
CA ILE A 151 -7.40 12.71 14.42
C ILE A 151 -8.71 12.96 15.17
N GLU A 152 -8.76 13.98 16.03
CA GLU A 152 -9.92 14.30 16.88
C GLU A 152 -11.00 15.13 16.16
N HIS A 153 -10.69 15.66 14.97
CA HIS A 153 -11.55 16.62 14.25
C HIS A 153 -12.06 16.11 12.91
N VAL A 154 -11.88 14.83 12.61
CA VAL A 154 -12.29 14.23 11.34
C VAL A 154 -13.15 12.98 11.54
N ASP A 155 -13.89 12.61 10.50
CA ASP A 155 -14.76 11.44 10.50
C ASP A 155 -14.04 10.12 10.15
N MET A 156 -12.83 10.19 9.61
CA MET A 156 -11.99 9.05 9.28
C MET A 156 -10.53 9.49 9.12
N ILE A 157 -9.59 8.62 9.49
CA ILE A 157 -8.15 8.81 9.25
C ILE A 157 -7.64 7.80 8.22
N MET A 158 -6.90 8.31 7.25
CA MET A 158 -5.99 7.53 6.40
C MET A 158 -4.55 7.90 6.79
N PHE A 159 -3.80 6.93 7.25
CA PHE A 159 -2.40 7.12 7.68
C PHE A 159 -1.47 6.24 6.86
N THR A 160 -0.37 6.82 6.38
CA THR A 160 0.74 6.09 5.79
C THR A 160 2.04 6.48 6.47
N GLY A 161 2.79 5.50 6.96
CA GLY A 161 4.06 5.73 7.68
C GLY A 161 4.54 4.52 8.46
N SER A 162 5.41 4.73 9.44
CA SER A 162 5.98 3.62 10.21
C SER A 162 4.93 2.89 11.07
N THR A 163 5.11 1.59 11.26
CA THR A 163 4.27 0.75 12.13
C THR A 163 4.19 1.32 13.55
N ARG A 164 5.29 1.83 14.09
CA ARG A 164 5.33 2.48 15.41
C ARG A 164 4.39 3.68 15.50
N THR A 165 4.38 4.54 14.49
CA THR A 165 3.51 5.71 14.46
C THR A 165 2.06 5.31 14.18
N GLY A 166 1.82 4.33 13.31
CA GLY A 166 0.47 3.81 13.04
C GLY A 166 -0.23 3.29 14.29
N LYS A 167 0.49 2.58 15.18
CA LYS A 167 -0.05 2.15 16.48
C LYS A 167 -0.48 3.34 17.35
N LYS A 168 0.29 4.44 17.40
CA LYS A 168 -0.08 5.67 18.14
C LYS A 168 -1.29 6.36 17.54
N VAL A 169 -1.39 6.41 16.20
CA VAL A 169 -2.56 6.96 15.49
C VAL A 169 -3.80 6.14 15.83
N MET A 170 -3.70 4.81 15.80
CA MET A 170 -4.79 3.91 16.14
C MET A 170 -5.24 4.07 17.60
N GLU A 171 -4.31 4.15 18.55
CA GLU A 171 -4.59 4.38 19.96
C GLU A 171 -5.37 5.70 20.17
N ARG A 172 -4.97 6.77 19.47
CA ARG A 172 -5.65 8.06 19.58
C ARG A 172 -7.04 8.02 18.94
N ALA A 173 -7.17 7.45 17.75
CA ALA A 173 -8.44 7.31 17.05
C ALA A 173 -9.47 6.48 17.85
N ALA A 174 -9.01 5.50 18.64
CA ALA A 174 -9.86 4.69 19.49
C ALA A 174 -10.63 5.52 20.54
N ARG A 175 -10.10 6.67 20.98
CA ARG A 175 -10.74 7.55 21.98
C ARG A 175 -12.03 8.17 21.49
N THR A 176 -12.14 8.40 20.19
CA THR A 176 -13.31 8.99 19.50
C THR A 176 -14.06 8.01 18.63
N LEU A 177 -13.63 6.73 18.60
CA LEU A 177 -14.12 5.71 17.67
C LEU A 177 -14.01 6.13 16.21
N THR A 178 -13.01 6.97 15.88
CA THR A 178 -12.75 7.41 14.51
C THR A 178 -12.22 6.24 13.69
N PRO A 179 -12.89 5.85 12.59
CA PRO A 179 -12.42 4.81 11.68
C PRO A 179 -11.04 5.16 11.13
N ILE A 180 -10.19 4.15 10.97
CA ILE A 180 -8.84 4.34 10.42
C ILE A 180 -8.55 3.34 9.32
N ALA A 181 -7.70 3.75 8.36
CA ALA A 181 -6.98 2.85 7.46
C ALA A 181 -5.48 3.14 7.63
N LEU A 182 -4.69 2.10 7.73
CA LEU A 182 -3.25 2.17 8.00
C LEU A 182 -2.49 1.46 6.89
N GLU A 183 -1.58 2.18 6.24
CA GLU A 183 -0.59 1.65 5.32
C GLU A 183 0.78 1.84 5.97
N LEU A 184 1.42 0.74 6.33
CA LEU A 184 2.58 0.74 7.21
C LEU A 184 3.80 0.15 6.51
N GLY A 185 4.84 -0.17 7.28
CA GLY A 185 6.06 -0.73 6.74
C GLY A 185 5.93 -2.14 6.19
N GLY A 186 6.95 -2.57 5.47
CA GLY A 186 7.10 -3.90 4.90
C GLY A 186 8.50 -4.48 5.16
N LYS A 187 8.67 -5.76 4.84
CA LYS A 187 9.94 -6.47 4.73
C LYS A 187 9.80 -7.48 3.59
N ASP A 188 9.58 -6.95 2.40
CA ASP A 188 9.03 -7.71 1.30
C ASP A 188 10.02 -8.73 0.74
N PRO A 189 9.63 -10.01 0.66
CA PRO A 189 10.47 -11.06 0.13
C PRO A 189 10.37 -11.18 -1.39
N MET A 190 11.50 -11.52 -2.00
CA MET A 190 11.61 -11.98 -3.38
C MET A 190 12.14 -13.41 -3.39
N LEU A 191 11.38 -14.35 -3.93
CA LEU A 191 11.75 -15.75 -4.06
C LEU A 191 12.16 -16.07 -5.49
N VAL A 192 13.42 -16.46 -5.72
CA VAL A 192 13.97 -16.80 -7.03
C VAL A 192 14.19 -18.31 -7.12
N LEU A 193 13.44 -18.97 -7.99
CA LEU A 193 13.50 -20.42 -8.20
C LEU A 193 14.58 -20.80 -9.21
N ALA A 194 15.00 -22.06 -9.20
CA ALA A 194 16.07 -22.59 -10.05
C ALA A 194 15.79 -22.47 -11.55
N ASP A 195 14.51 -22.42 -11.95
CA ASP A 195 14.10 -22.25 -13.34
C ASP A 195 13.83 -20.80 -13.75
N ALA A 196 14.05 -19.81 -12.87
CA ALA A 196 13.77 -18.42 -13.16
C ALA A 196 14.61 -17.88 -14.34
N ASP A 197 14.11 -16.82 -14.98
CA ASP A 197 14.94 -15.96 -15.82
C ASP A 197 15.83 -15.09 -14.91
N LEU A 198 17.07 -15.53 -14.68
CA LEU A 198 17.98 -14.94 -13.71
C LEU A 198 18.37 -13.50 -14.08
N GLU A 199 18.52 -13.20 -15.37
CA GLU A 199 18.86 -11.85 -15.82
C GLU A 199 17.72 -10.87 -15.50
N ARG A 200 16.48 -11.25 -15.80
CA ARG A 200 15.30 -10.47 -15.47
C ARG A 200 15.10 -10.34 -13.95
N ALA A 201 15.27 -11.43 -13.20
CA ALA A 201 15.15 -11.45 -11.76
C ALA A 201 16.22 -10.58 -11.08
N ALA A 202 17.48 -10.61 -11.55
CA ALA A 202 18.57 -9.77 -11.04
C ALA A 202 18.32 -8.28 -11.32
N ASN A 203 17.84 -7.92 -12.53
CA ASN A 203 17.43 -6.55 -12.83
C ASN A 203 16.34 -6.06 -11.89
N ALA A 204 15.34 -6.89 -11.62
CA ALA A 204 14.25 -6.57 -10.72
C ALA A 204 14.72 -6.46 -9.27
N ALA A 205 15.55 -7.39 -8.78
CA ALA A 205 16.09 -7.34 -7.43
C ALA A 205 16.81 -6.02 -7.17
N VAL A 206 17.69 -5.61 -8.10
CA VAL A 206 18.44 -4.34 -7.98
C VAL A 206 17.51 -3.14 -8.09
N HIS A 207 16.63 -3.10 -9.11
CA HIS A 207 15.74 -1.96 -9.30
C HIS A 207 14.81 -1.77 -8.10
N TYR A 208 14.10 -2.81 -7.69
CA TYR A 208 13.06 -2.71 -6.64
C TYR A 208 13.63 -2.64 -5.21
N SER A 209 14.93 -2.88 -5.00
CA SER A 209 15.59 -2.62 -3.72
C SER A 209 16.26 -1.26 -3.67
N MET A 210 16.61 -0.67 -4.82
CA MET A 210 17.46 0.53 -4.89
C MET A 210 16.73 1.79 -5.35
N GLN A 211 15.61 1.68 -6.09
CA GLN A 211 14.83 2.86 -6.51
C GLN A 211 14.46 3.73 -5.30
N ASN A 212 14.47 5.05 -5.47
CA ASN A 212 14.27 6.03 -4.40
C ASN A 212 15.20 5.78 -3.19
N ALA A 213 16.44 5.27 -3.45
CA ALA A 213 17.41 4.84 -2.43
C ALA A 213 16.81 3.83 -1.43
N GLY A 214 15.98 2.89 -1.89
CA GLY A 214 15.35 1.86 -1.07
C GLY A 214 14.22 2.36 -0.17
N GLN A 215 13.85 3.64 -0.24
CA GLN A 215 12.87 4.26 0.65
C GLN A 215 11.43 4.04 0.14
N THR A 216 11.06 2.78 -0.03
CA THR A 216 9.78 2.34 -0.58
C THR A 216 9.20 1.26 0.33
N CYS A 217 7.96 1.41 0.78
CA CYS A 217 7.30 0.45 1.69
C CYS A 217 7.17 -0.96 1.11
N ILE A 218 7.10 -1.07 -0.22
CA ILE A 218 7.08 -2.32 -0.99
C ILE A 218 8.45 -2.61 -1.66
N SER A 219 9.54 -2.08 -1.11
CA SER A 219 10.91 -2.39 -1.55
C SER A 219 11.20 -3.88 -1.39
N THR A 220 11.93 -4.47 -2.34
CA THR A 220 12.48 -5.81 -2.16
C THR A 220 13.57 -5.75 -1.09
N GLU A 221 13.24 -6.15 0.13
CA GLU A 221 14.12 -6.04 1.29
C GLU A 221 14.74 -7.37 1.72
N ARG A 222 14.31 -8.50 1.12
CA ARG A 222 14.86 -9.85 1.36
C ARG A 222 14.78 -10.67 0.09
N VAL A 223 15.91 -11.21 -0.36
CA VAL A 223 15.92 -12.11 -1.52
C VAL A 223 16.31 -13.53 -1.09
N TYR A 224 15.48 -14.49 -1.44
CA TYR A 224 15.70 -15.92 -1.23
C TYR A 224 15.93 -16.58 -2.59
N VAL A 225 17.08 -17.23 -2.76
CA VAL A 225 17.49 -17.84 -4.03
C VAL A 225 17.73 -19.32 -3.83
N GLU A 226 17.09 -20.18 -4.64
CA GLU A 226 17.32 -21.62 -4.62
C GLU A 226 18.81 -21.94 -4.89
N ALA A 227 19.36 -22.88 -4.13
CA ALA A 227 20.78 -23.23 -4.12
C ALA A 227 21.39 -23.48 -5.51
N PRO A 228 20.72 -24.15 -6.47
CA PRO A 228 21.31 -24.44 -7.79
C PRO A 228 21.68 -23.21 -8.63
N VAL A 229 21.03 -22.06 -8.39
CA VAL A 229 21.22 -20.82 -9.17
C VAL A 229 21.75 -19.65 -8.34
N TYR A 230 22.06 -19.89 -7.07
CA TYR A 230 22.48 -18.85 -6.14
C TYR A 230 23.75 -18.10 -6.62
N ASP A 231 24.80 -18.83 -6.96
CA ASP A 231 26.10 -18.20 -7.29
C ASP A 231 26.01 -17.40 -8.60
N GLU A 232 25.26 -17.90 -9.60
CA GLU A 232 25.01 -17.16 -10.85
C GLU A 232 24.19 -15.91 -10.60
N PHE A 233 23.11 -16.01 -9.83
CA PHE A 233 22.26 -14.87 -9.48
C PHE A 233 23.05 -13.80 -8.71
N VAL A 234 23.84 -14.19 -7.71
CA VAL A 234 24.69 -13.26 -6.93
C VAL A 234 25.70 -12.56 -7.84
N SER A 235 26.33 -13.28 -8.79
CA SER A 235 27.25 -12.68 -9.74
C SER A 235 26.58 -11.60 -10.59
N LEU A 236 25.37 -11.88 -11.11
CA LEU A 236 24.59 -10.91 -11.90
C LEU A 236 24.22 -9.67 -11.07
N VAL A 237 23.71 -9.88 -9.83
CA VAL A 237 23.33 -8.77 -8.95
C VAL A 237 24.54 -7.94 -8.55
N THR A 238 25.67 -8.56 -8.20
CA THR A 238 26.91 -7.84 -7.83
C THR A 238 27.38 -6.92 -8.95
N LYS A 239 27.40 -7.43 -10.19
CA LYS A 239 27.73 -6.62 -11.35
C LYS A 239 26.81 -5.40 -11.50
N LYS A 240 25.50 -5.64 -11.42
CA LYS A 240 24.47 -4.58 -11.61
C LYS A 240 24.52 -3.52 -10.50
N VAL A 241 24.72 -3.92 -9.24
CA VAL A 241 24.89 -2.97 -8.12
C VAL A 241 26.15 -2.11 -8.33
N GLY A 242 27.24 -2.71 -8.80
CA GLY A 242 28.48 -1.98 -9.06
C GLY A 242 28.40 -0.99 -10.25
N GLU A 243 27.39 -1.10 -11.11
CA GLU A 243 27.15 -0.19 -12.23
C GLU A 243 26.28 1.02 -11.84
N LEU A 244 25.67 1.03 -10.64
CA LEU A 244 24.78 2.11 -10.19
C LEU A 244 25.57 3.39 -9.87
N ARG A 245 25.00 4.52 -10.30
CA ARG A 245 25.55 5.85 -10.06
C ARG A 245 24.68 6.55 -9.01
N GLN A 246 25.28 6.93 -7.90
CA GLN A 246 24.62 7.67 -6.83
C GLN A 246 25.07 9.13 -6.81
N GLY A 247 24.15 10.04 -6.47
CA GLY A 247 24.49 11.46 -6.31
C GLY A 247 23.27 12.37 -6.38
N ALA A 248 23.52 13.68 -6.30
CA ALA A 248 22.48 14.68 -6.51
C ALA A 248 22.05 14.71 -7.98
N PRO A 249 20.76 14.57 -8.30
CA PRO A 249 20.28 14.59 -9.66
C PRO A 249 20.47 15.98 -10.30
N ARG A 250 21.18 16.02 -11.42
CA ARG A 250 21.48 17.27 -12.17
C ARG A 250 20.73 17.35 -13.51
N GLY A 251 19.80 16.46 -13.74
CA GLY A 251 19.02 16.35 -14.97
C GLY A 251 18.66 14.90 -15.28
N PRO A 252 17.91 14.65 -16.37
CA PRO A 252 17.52 13.29 -16.77
C PRO A 252 18.73 12.38 -16.98
N GLY A 253 18.67 11.16 -16.40
CA GLY A 253 19.69 10.12 -16.55
C GLY A 253 21.06 10.46 -15.93
N SER A 254 21.15 11.49 -15.08
CA SER A 254 22.44 11.89 -14.49
C SER A 254 22.94 10.92 -13.43
N VAL A 255 22.04 10.35 -12.64
CA VAL A 255 22.30 9.36 -11.60
C VAL A 255 21.14 8.35 -11.54
N ASP A 256 21.40 7.20 -10.90
CA ASP A 256 20.43 6.11 -10.75
C ASP A 256 19.80 6.13 -9.35
N LEU A 257 20.52 6.61 -8.35
CA LEU A 257 20.05 6.80 -6.98
C LEU A 257 20.27 8.22 -6.50
N GLY A 258 19.26 8.77 -5.84
CA GLY A 258 19.31 10.03 -5.14
C GLY A 258 19.71 9.88 -3.66
N ALA A 259 19.38 10.90 -2.87
CA ALA A 259 19.72 10.98 -1.45
C ALA A 259 18.79 10.13 -0.56
N VAL A 260 19.24 9.84 0.65
CA VAL A 260 18.38 9.47 1.77
C VAL A 260 17.64 10.73 2.21
N ILE A 261 16.31 10.74 2.03
CA ILE A 261 15.45 11.93 2.15
C ILE A 261 15.43 12.46 3.60
N HIS A 262 15.33 11.54 4.56
CA HIS A 262 15.27 11.88 5.99
C HIS A 262 16.56 11.46 6.67
N PRO A 263 17.43 12.40 7.08
CA PRO A 263 18.78 12.09 7.59
C PRO A 263 18.85 11.01 8.67
N PRO A 264 17.93 10.97 9.66
CA PRO A 264 17.94 9.92 10.69
C PRO A 264 17.76 8.50 10.13
N GLN A 265 17.24 8.35 8.89
CA GLN A 265 17.10 7.04 8.25
C GLN A 265 18.46 6.40 7.93
N SER A 266 19.48 7.20 7.63
CA SER A 266 20.84 6.69 7.41
C SER A 266 21.41 6.00 8.65
N ASP A 267 21.05 6.45 9.86
CA ASP A 267 21.48 5.81 11.11
C ASP A 267 20.87 4.41 11.27
N ILE A 268 19.62 4.24 10.84
CA ILE A 268 18.92 2.94 10.87
C ILE A 268 19.59 1.98 9.88
N VAL A 269 19.83 2.44 8.64
CA VAL A 269 20.50 1.64 7.60
C VAL A 269 21.87 1.18 8.08
N GLU A 270 22.67 2.09 8.62
CA GLU A 270 24.01 1.79 9.15
C GLU A 270 23.97 0.81 10.32
N ALA A 271 23.00 0.96 11.22
CA ALA A 271 22.80 0.05 12.34
C ALA A 271 22.48 -1.39 11.87
N HIS A 272 21.58 -1.52 10.88
CA HIS A 272 21.21 -2.84 10.33
C HIS A 272 22.38 -3.50 9.56
N VAL A 273 23.15 -2.71 8.80
CA VAL A 273 24.33 -3.24 8.11
C VAL A 273 25.39 -3.69 9.10
N ARG A 274 25.67 -2.90 10.15
CA ARG A 274 26.62 -3.25 11.20
C ARG A 274 26.18 -4.50 11.96
N ASP A 275 24.92 -4.59 12.38
CA ASP A 275 24.36 -5.77 13.04
C ASP A 275 24.53 -7.03 12.17
N ALA A 276 24.28 -6.91 10.87
CA ALA A 276 24.46 -8.02 9.94
C ALA A 276 25.93 -8.46 9.86
N VAL A 277 26.87 -7.52 9.75
CA VAL A 277 28.32 -7.81 9.70
C VAL A 277 28.79 -8.44 11.03
N ASP A 278 28.37 -7.90 12.17
CA ASP A 278 28.72 -8.43 13.50
C ASP A 278 28.20 -9.87 13.68
N LYS A 279 27.11 -10.22 13.00
CA LYS A 279 26.53 -11.58 12.98
C LYS A 279 27.03 -12.47 11.84
N GLY A 280 28.03 -12.01 11.08
CA GLY A 280 28.74 -12.80 10.08
C GLY A 280 28.31 -12.59 8.64
N ALA A 281 27.48 -11.61 8.33
CA ALA A 281 27.18 -11.24 6.95
C ALA A 281 28.40 -10.62 6.26
N ARG A 282 28.48 -10.81 4.94
CA ARG A 282 29.55 -10.27 4.11
C ARG A 282 29.01 -9.12 3.25
N VAL A 283 29.58 -7.93 3.40
CA VAL A 283 29.34 -6.80 2.51
C VAL A 283 30.09 -7.01 1.20
N VAL A 284 29.41 -7.03 0.09
CA VAL A 284 29.99 -7.22 -1.25
C VAL A 284 30.10 -5.90 -2.01
N ALA A 285 29.20 -4.96 -1.73
CA ALA A 285 29.21 -3.60 -2.26
C ALA A 285 28.64 -2.64 -1.22
N GLY A 286 29.08 -1.39 -1.21
CA GLY A 286 28.61 -0.34 -0.33
C GLY A 286 28.90 -0.61 1.17
N GLY A 287 27.89 -0.48 2.00
CA GLY A 287 27.98 -0.75 3.45
C GLY A 287 28.35 0.46 4.30
N HIS A 288 28.41 1.65 3.71
CA HIS A 288 28.78 2.88 4.39
C HIS A 288 28.11 4.12 3.75
N ARG A 289 28.16 5.22 4.45
CA ARG A 289 27.76 6.53 3.92
C ARG A 289 28.77 6.97 2.88
N SER A 290 28.30 7.65 1.83
CA SER A 290 29.20 8.18 0.80
C SER A 290 30.10 9.28 1.37
N ASP A 291 31.36 9.28 0.91
CA ASP A 291 32.35 10.30 1.27
C ASP A 291 32.16 11.61 0.53
N ASP A 292 31.31 11.65 -0.52
CA ASP A 292 31.07 12.84 -1.36
C ASP A 292 30.26 13.94 -0.66
N GLY A 293 29.94 13.76 0.60
CA GLY A 293 29.10 14.67 1.40
C GLY A 293 27.60 14.50 1.08
N GLY A 294 26.74 15.20 1.86
CA GLY A 294 25.30 15.09 1.73
C GLY A 294 24.73 13.85 2.44
N HIS A 295 23.48 13.51 2.11
CA HIS A 295 22.76 12.40 2.75
C HIS A 295 22.69 11.21 1.81
N PHE A 296 23.85 10.62 1.47
CA PHE A 296 23.93 9.45 0.62
C PHE A 296 24.44 8.25 1.42
N TYR A 297 23.80 7.10 1.21
CA TYR A 297 24.23 5.80 1.71
C TYR A 297 24.44 4.90 0.48
N GLU A 298 25.61 4.29 0.36
CA GLU A 298 25.99 3.56 -0.83
C GLU A 298 25.07 2.33 -1.07
N PRO A 299 24.73 2.02 -2.34
CA PRO A 299 24.03 0.78 -2.68
C PRO A 299 24.71 -0.42 -2.09
N THR A 300 24.04 -1.11 -1.17
CA THR A 300 24.65 -2.11 -0.30
C THR A 300 24.14 -3.51 -0.60
N LEU A 301 25.06 -4.43 -0.91
CA LEU A 301 24.78 -5.84 -1.13
C LEU A 301 25.31 -6.68 0.04
N LEU A 302 24.42 -7.40 0.70
CA LEU A 302 24.74 -8.28 1.84
C LEU A 302 24.53 -9.75 1.47
N LEU A 303 25.54 -10.57 1.68
CA LEU A 303 25.48 -12.03 1.53
C LEU A 303 25.73 -12.72 2.87
N ASP A 304 25.52 -14.03 2.89
CA ASP A 304 25.71 -14.87 4.08
C ASP A 304 24.80 -14.42 5.24
N VAL A 305 23.65 -13.88 4.91
CA VAL A 305 22.64 -13.35 5.84
C VAL A 305 21.73 -14.46 6.37
N ASN A 306 21.14 -14.23 7.55
CA ASN A 306 20.16 -15.12 8.14
C ASN A 306 19.16 -14.35 9.03
N HIS A 307 18.10 -15.01 9.48
CA HIS A 307 17.00 -14.40 10.24
C HIS A 307 17.34 -13.97 11.69
N SER A 308 18.59 -14.11 12.14
CA SER A 308 19.03 -13.50 13.40
C SER A 308 19.45 -12.03 13.24
N MET A 309 19.59 -11.56 11.99
CA MET A 309 20.07 -10.23 11.61
C MET A 309 18.89 -9.26 11.44
N ASP A 310 19.06 -8.03 11.91
CA ASP A 310 18.02 -6.98 11.78
C ASP A 310 17.74 -6.66 10.31
N ALA A 311 18.76 -6.67 9.45
CA ALA A 311 18.62 -6.53 7.99
C ALA A 311 17.71 -7.59 7.34
N MET A 312 17.37 -8.68 8.01
CA MET A 312 16.44 -9.71 7.53
C MET A 312 15.08 -9.70 8.22
N ARG A 313 14.91 -8.96 9.30
CA ARG A 313 13.69 -8.96 10.13
C ARG A 313 12.98 -7.62 10.20
N GLU A 314 13.75 -6.54 10.33
CA GLU A 314 13.22 -5.18 10.49
C GLU A 314 13.24 -4.43 9.15
N GLU A 315 12.30 -3.54 8.93
CA GLU A 315 12.27 -2.67 7.76
C GLU A 315 13.50 -1.75 7.76
N THR A 316 14.37 -1.90 6.75
CA THR A 316 15.59 -1.08 6.63
C THR A 316 15.30 0.27 6.00
N PHE A 317 14.40 0.32 5.01
CA PHE A 317 13.98 1.53 4.30
C PHE A 317 15.16 2.35 3.77
N GLY A 318 16.09 1.66 3.14
CA GLY A 318 17.34 2.19 2.59
C GLY A 318 17.91 1.30 1.49
N PRO A 319 18.99 1.71 0.80
CA PRO A 319 19.52 1.03 -0.37
C PRO A 319 20.32 -0.22 0.00
N THR A 320 19.64 -1.20 0.56
CA THR A 320 20.24 -2.49 0.99
C THR A 320 19.55 -3.66 0.32
N LEU A 321 20.33 -4.64 -0.09
CA LEU A 321 19.85 -5.87 -0.73
C LEU A 321 20.49 -7.09 -0.07
N PRO A 322 19.88 -7.68 0.96
CA PRO A 322 20.34 -8.94 1.53
C PRO A 322 19.84 -10.12 0.70
N ILE A 323 20.76 -11.05 0.35
CA ILE A 323 20.46 -12.25 -0.42
C ILE A 323 20.83 -13.50 0.39
N MET A 324 19.85 -14.37 0.58
CA MET A 324 19.95 -15.62 1.32
C MET A 324 19.76 -16.81 0.39
N LYS A 325 20.67 -17.79 0.50
CA LYS A 325 20.53 -19.10 -0.16
C LYS A 325 19.48 -19.93 0.58
N VAL A 326 18.59 -20.58 -0.19
CA VAL A 326 17.61 -21.55 0.34
C VAL A 326 17.75 -22.89 -0.39
N ALA A 327 17.37 -23.98 0.27
CA ALA A 327 17.47 -25.31 -0.29
C ALA A 327 16.48 -25.49 -1.46
N ASP A 328 15.25 -25.02 -1.27
CA ASP A 328 14.15 -25.16 -2.21
C ASP A 328 13.06 -24.07 -2.02
N ALA A 329 12.02 -24.16 -2.85
CA ALA A 329 10.90 -23.21 -2.82
C ALA A 329 10.10 -23.25 -1.51
N ASP A 330 9.98 -24.42 -0.86
CA ASP A 330 9.21 -24.56 0.38
C ASP A 330 9.93 -23.88 1.55
N GLU A 331 11.24 -24.00 1.62
CA GLU A 331 12.05 -23.22 2.56
C GLU A 331 11.93 -21.72 2.28
N GLY A 332 11.99 -21.31 1.01
CA GLY A 332 11.85 -19.91 0.61
C GLY A 332 10.48 -19.32 1.02
N VAL A 333 9.40 -20.05 0.84
CA VAL A 333 8.06 -19.65 1.30
C VAL A 333 7.99 -19.57 2.83
N ARG A 334 8.52 -20.57 3.54
CA ARG A 334 8.55 -20.57 5.00
C ARG A 334 9.29 -19.37 5.57
N LEU A 335 10.45 -19.04 5.01
CA LEU A 335 11.26 -17.88 5.42
C LEU A 335 10.60 -16.54 4.98
N SER A 336 9.92 -16.51 3.84
CA SER A 336 9.15 -15.34 3.42
C SER A 336 8.06 -15.01 4.45
N ASN A 337 7.41 -16.02 5.02
CA ASN A 337 6.35 -15.88 6.00
C ASN A 337 6.87 -15.62 7.44
N ASP A 338 8.15 -15.92 7.73
CA ASP A 338 8.78 -15.64 9.01
C ASP A 338 9.12 -14.15 9.16
N SER A 339 8.08 -13.35 9.26
CA SER A 339 8.15 -11.89 9.40
C SER A 339 6.91 -11.37 10.11
N PRO A 340 7.04 -10.32 10.93
CA PRO A 340 5.90 -9.59 11.45
C PRO A 340 5.17 -8.76 10.38
N TYR A 341 5.78 -8.57 9.21
CA TYR A 341 5.25 -7.82 8.08
C TYR A 341 4.59 -8.75 7.04
N GLY A 342 3.80 -8.16 6.17
CA GLY A 342 3.14 -8.84 5.06
C GLY A 342 2.52 -7.82 4.09
N LEU A 343 3.35 -6.93 3.50
CA LEU A 343 2.85 -5.89 2.58
C LEU A 343 2.81 -6.40 1.15
N ALA A 344 3.97 -6.69 0.55
CA ALA A 344 4.03 -7.32 -0.76
C ALA A 344 5.09 -8.44 -0.80
N ALA A 345 5.10 -9.21 -1.89
CA ALA A 345 6.07 -10.26 -2.16
C ALA A 345 6.16 -10.55 -3.66
N SER A 346 7.22 -11.23 -4.08
CA SER A 346 7.37 -11.69 -5.46
C SER A 346 7.96 -13.08 -5.57
N VAL A 347 7.53 -13.83 -6.60
CA VAL A 347 8.01 -15.18 -6.94
C VAL A 347 8.48 -15.19 -8.39
N TRP A 348 9.68 -15.70 -8.63
CA TRP A 348 10.33 -15.68 -9.95
C TRP A 348 10.59 -17.10 -10.44
N THR A 349 9.96 -17.49 -11.55
CA THR A 349 10.00 -18.83 -12.13
C THR A 349 9.50 -18.81 -13.57
N LYS A 350 9.96 -19.71 -14.42
CA LYS A 350 9.38 -19.93 -15.75
C LYS A 350 8.09 -20.76 -15.70
N ASP A 351 7.91 -21.59 -14.67
CA ASP A 351 6.64 -22.30 -14.42
C ASP A 351 5.64 -21.36 -13.70
N VAL A 352 4.91 -20.58 -14.48
CA VAL A 352 3.91 -19.64 -13.96
C VAL A 352 2.88 -20.30 -13.04
N ALA A 353 2.45 -21.54 -13.37
CA ALA A 353 1.50 -22.26 -12.54
C ALA A 353 2.09 -22.65 -11.16
N LYS A 354 3.38 -23.03 -11.12
CA LYS A 354 4.12 -23.20 -9.85
C LYS A 354 4.21 -21.88 -9.11
N GLY A 355 4.53 -20.78 -9.82
CA GLY A 355 4.60 -19.45 -9.25
C GLY A 355 3.28 -19.02 -8.59
N GLU A 356 2.14 -19.23 -9.25
CA GLU A 356 0.82 -18.93 -8.66
C GLU A 356 0.51 -19.80 -7.44
N ARG A 357 0.87 -21.08 -7.44
CA ARG A 357 0.66 -21.95 -6.26
C ARG A 357 1.49 -21.49 -5.06
N LEU A 358 2.75 -21.06 -5.27
CA LEU A 358 3.61 -20.57 -4.22
C LEU A 358 3.13 -19.18 -3.73
N ALA A 359 2.74 -18.30 -4.65
CA ALA A 359 2.19 -16.98 -4.32
C ALA A 359 0.98 -17.07 -3.36
N ARG A 360 0.13 -18.09 -3.50
CA ARG A 360 -1.02 -18.33 -2.61
C ARG A 360 -0.63 -18.79 -1.20
N GLN A 361 0.63 -19.18 -0.97
CA GLN A 361 1.14 -19.62 0.33
C GLN A 361 1.89 -18.51 1.06
N ILE A 362 2.21 -17.41 0.38
CA ILE A 362 2.91 -16.27 0.98
C ILE A 362 1.90 -15.36 1.68
N GLU A 363 2.19 -15.01 2.93
CA GLU A 363 1.33 -14.21 3.81
C GLU A 363 1.58 -12.71 3.61
N ALA A 364 1.20 -12.19 2.44
CA ALA A 364 1.28 -10.78 2.09
C ALA A 364 0.00 -10.29 1.41
N GLY A 365 -0.27 -9.00 1.53
CA GLY A 365 -1.45 -8.38 0.93
C GLY A 365 -1.42 -8.35 -0.60
N ALA A 366 -0.24 -8.37 -1.20
CA ALA A 366 -0.04 -8.52 -2.63
C ALA A 366 1.13 -9.46 -2.93
N VAL A 367 0.96 -10.38 -3.88
CA VAL A 367 2.04 -11.25 -4.37
C VAL A 367 2.04 -11.23 -5.89
N THR A 368 3.21 -10.97 -6.46
CA THR A 368 3.41 -10.94 -7.92
C THR A 368 4.23 -12.14 -8.39
N VAL A 369 4.02 -12.57 -9.63
CA VAL A 369 4.81 -13.62 -10.26
C VAL A 369 5.55 -13.02 -11.45
N ASN A 370 6.88 -13.13 -11.45
CA ASN A 370 7.80 -12.57 -12.46
C ASN A 370 7.73 -11.04 -12.62
N ASP A 371 7.30 -10.36 -11.56
CA ASP A 371 7.31 -8.91 -11.44
C ASP A 371 7.41 -8.54 -9.94
N ALA A 372 7.63 -7.26 -9.62
CA ALA A 372 7.48 -6.73 -8.28
C ALA A 372 6.89 -5.32 -8.36
N GLN A 373 6.20 -4.86 -7.31
CA GLN A 373 5.58 -3.54 -7.18
C GLN A 373 4.51 -3.17 -8.22
N ILE A 374 4.31 -3.95 -9.31
CA ILE A 374 3.29 -3.66 -10.33
C ILE A 374 1.87 -3.63 -9.75
N ASN A 375 1.64 -4.34 -8.65
CA ASN A 375 0.40 -4.29 -7.89
C ASN A 375 0.02 -2.87 -7.43
N TYR A 376 1.00 -1.97 -7.25
CA TYR A 376 0.75 -0.59 -6.84
C TYR A 376 0.11 0.26 -7.96
N VAL A 377 0.44 0.00 -9.21
CA VAL A 377 -0.15 0.71 -10.36
C VAL A 377 -1.41 0.03 -10.90
N ALA A 378 -1.69 -1.20 -10.48
CA ALA A 378 -2.91 -1.95 -10.81
C ALA A 378 -4.09 -1.49 -9.91
N LEU A 379 -4.61 -0.29 -10.17
CA LEU A 379 -5.63 0.35 -9.34
C LEU A 379 -6.97 -0.41 -9.25
N GLU A 380 -7.16 -1.45 -10.06
CA GLU A 380 -8.29 -2.37 -9.99
C GLU A 380 -8.21 -3.36 -8.81
N LEU A 381 -6.99 -3.67 -8.36
CA LEU A 381 -6.75 -4.63 -7.28
C LEU A 381 -6.62 -3.94 -5.93
N PRO A 382 -7.12 -4.52 -4.84
CA PRO A 382 -6.85 -3.99 -3.51
C PRO A 382 -5.34 -4.07 -3.22
N MET A 383 -4.80 -3.01 -2.65
CA MET A 383 -3.43 -2.94 -2.13
C MET A 383 -3.49 -2.60 -0.65
N GLY A 384 -2.92 -3.43 0.19
CA GLY A 384 -2.91 -3.21 1.64
C GLY A 384 -2.13 -4.30 2.36
N GLY A 385 -1.60 -3.97 3.53
CA GLY A 385 -0.75 -4.87 4.29
C GLY A 385 -1.54 -5.86 5.16
N TRP A 386 -0.99 -7.06 5.29
CA TRP A 386 -1.36 -8.04 6.30
C TRP A 386 -0.46 -7.89 7.53
N LYS A 387 -0.74 -8.63 8.60
CA LYS A 387 0.04 -8.62 9.85
C LYS A 387 0.26 -7.18 10.36
N SER A 388 1.52 -6.79 10.63
CA SER A 388 1.88 -5.44 11.09
C SER A 388 2.04 -4.40 9.96
N SER A 389 1.79 -4.78 8.71
CA SER A 389 1.93 -3.87 7.55
C SER A 389 0.71 -3.02 7.26
N GLY A 390 -0.42 -3.25 7.94
CA GLY A 390 -1.54 -2.32 7.78
C GLY A 390 -2.91 -2.83 8.19
N LEU A 391 -3.90 -1.96 7.98
CA LEU A 391 -5.32 -2.22 8.16
C LEU A 391 -6.12 -1.56 7.05
N GLY A 392 -6.98 -2.33 6.40
CA GLY A 392 -7.72 -1.86 5.23
C GLY A 392 -6.91 -1.99 3.94
N SER A 393 -7.33 -1.30 2.91
CA SER A 393 -6.64 -1.32 1.62
C SER A 393 -6.80 -0.02 0.86
N ARG A 394 -5.85 0.26 -0.04
CA ARG A 394 -5.98 1.20 -1.16
C ARG A 394 -6.57 0.47 -2.35
N HIS A 395 -6.88 1.21 -3.39
CA HIS A 395 -7.24 0.72 -4.72
C HIS A 395 -8.47 -0.22 -4.74
N GLY A 396 -8.94 -0.54 -5.92
CA GLY A 396 -10.12 -1.36 -6.11
C GLY A 396 -11.40 -0.76 -5.49
N ALA A 397 -12.44 -1.57 -5.45
CA ALA A 397 -13.71 -1.18 -4.84
C ALA A 397 -13.57 -0.91 -3.34
N ASP A 398 -12.78 -1.71 -2.63
CA ASP A 398 -12.56 -1.57 -1.18
C ASP A 398 -11.79 -0.30 -0.85
N GLY A 399 -10.84 0.08 -1.71
CA GLY A 399 -10.02 1.29 -1.55
C GLY A 399 -10.83 2.59 -1.57
N ILE A 400 -11.90 2.68 -2.37
CA ILE A 400 -12.79 3.84 -2.35
C ILE A 400 -13.92 3.69 -1.32
N ARG A 401 -14.44 2.48 -1.13
CA ARG A 401 -15.55 2.21 -0.20
C ARG A 401 -15.16 2.44 1.27
N LYS A 402 -13.89 2.34 1.62
CA LYS A 402 -13.43 2.70 2.97
C LYS A 402 -13.77 4.15 3.36
N TYR A 403 -13.84 5.06 2.38
CA TYR A 403 -14.25 6.45 2.58
C TYR A 403 -15.77 6.68 2.61
N THR A 404 -16.53 5.59 2.81
CA THR A 404 -17.99 5.65 2.84
C THR A 404 -18.58 4.93 4.04
N LYS A 405 -19.77 5.36 4.47
CA LYS A 405 -20.66 4.66 5.41
C LYS A 405 -21.63 3.79 4.62
N LYS A 406 -21.68 2.49 4.91
CA LYS A 406 -22.65 1.57 4.32
C LYS A 406 -24.00 1.73 5.01
N GLN A 407 -25.07 1.93 4.23
CA GLN A 407 -26.44 1.98 4.72
C GLN A 407 -27.23 0.83 4.10
N ALA A 408 -27.77 -0.05 4.96
CA ALA A 408 -28.70 -1.09 4.54
C ALA A 408 -30.11 -0.49 4.42
N ILE A 409 -30.74 -0.64 3.26
CA ILE A 409 -32.11 -0.18 2.99
C ILE A 409 -32.95 -1.41 2.65
N VAL A 410 -34.04 -1.58 3.39
CA VAL A 410 -35.05 -2.62 3.13
C VAL A 410 -36.35 -1.95 2.76
N VAL A 411 -36.86 -2.23 1.55
CA VAL A 411 -38.12 -1.67 1.07
C VAL A 411 -39.14 -2.80 0.93
N THR A 412 -40.18 -2.80 1.77
CA THR A 412 -41.31 -3.70 1.64
C THR A 412 -42.34 -3.12 0.68
N ARG A 413 -42.45 -3.72 -0.50
CA ARG A 413 -43.38 -3.21 -1.56
C ARG A 413 -44.79 -3.72 -1.39
N LEU A 414 -44.92 -4.97 -0.95
CA LEU A 414 -46.20 -5.62 -0.69
C LEU A 414 -46.13 -6.22 0.72
N ALA A 415 -46.96 -5.73 1.60
CA ALA A 415 -47.02 -6.20 2.96
C ALA A 415 -48.47 -6.49 3.36
N PRO A 416 -48.74 -7.61 4.05
CA PRO A 416 -50.03 -7.81 4.68
C PRO A 416 -50.24 -6.76 5.79
N LYS A 417 -51.49 -6.49 6.16
CA LYS A 417 -51.76 -5.58 7.27
C LYS A 417 -51.08 -6.03 8.58
N ARG A 418 -50.73 -7.31 8.68
CA ARG A 418 -50.01 -7.89 9.82
C ARG A 418 -49.18 -9.09 9.36
N ASP A 419 -47.89 -9.05 9.57
CA ASP A 419 -47.03 -10.21 9.36
C ASP A 419 -47.25 -11.30 10.43
N LEU A 420 -46.90 -12.56 10.11
CA LEU A 420 -47.12 -13.71 10.99
C LEU A 420 -46.46 -13.55 12.37
N HIS A 421 -45.31 -12.86 12.42
CA HIS A 421 -44.55 -12.66 13.65
C HIS A 421 -44.97 -11.46 14.50
N MET A 422 -45.93 -10.64 14.04
CA MET A 422 -46.36 -9.45 14.74
C MET A 422 -47.37 -9.79 15.86
N LEU A 423 -47.30 -9.00 16.93
CA LEU A 423 -48.22 -9.08 18.07
C LEU A 423 -49.69 -8.71 17.67
N PRO A 424 -50.70 -9.24 18.39
CA PRO A 424 -50.62 -10.25 19.46
C PRO A 424 -50.37 -11.66 18.90
N TYR A 425 -49.65 -12.47 19.66
CA TYR A 425 -49.43 -13.89 19.32
C TYR A 425 -50.71 -14.70 19.46
N SER A 426 -50.81 -15.78 18.67
CA SER A 426 -51.89 -16.77 18.83
C SER A 426 -51.36 -18.19 18.57
N ALA A 427 -51.92 -19.17 19.26
CA ALA A 427 -51.53 -20.56 19.10
C ALA A 427 -51.63 -21.06 17.65
N LYS A 428 -52.60 -20.57 16.87
CA LYS A 428 -52.77 -20.90 15.45
C LYS A 428 -51.59 -20.37 14.61
N ARG A 429 -51.13 -19.12 14.84
CA ARG A 429 -49.99 -18.53 14.13
C ARG A 429 -48.68 -19.18 14.54
N THR A 430 -48.48 -19.47 15.83
CA THR A 430 -47.29 -20.17 16.32
C THR A 430 -47.16 -21.54 15.65
N LYS A 431 -48.27 -22.32 15.56
CA LYS A 431 -48.27 -23.60 14.85
C LYS A 431 -47.93 -23.44 13.35
N LEU A 432 -48.45 -22.38 12.70
CA LEU A 432 -48.12 -22.09 11.29
C LEU A 432 -46.66 -21.73 11.12
N ILE A 433 -46.10 -20.86 11.98
CA ILE A 433 -44.67 -20.52 11.97
C ILE A 433 -43.81 -21.77 12.13
N SER A 434 -44.15 -22.64 13.10
CA SER A 434 -43.44 -23.91 13.32
C SER A 434 -43.46 -24.83 12.09
N ARG A 435 -44.61 -24.89 11.38
CA ARG A 435 -44.70 -25.66 10.13
C ARG A 435 -43.84 -25.07 9.03
N VAL A 436 -43.86 -23.75 8.86
CA VAL A 436 -43.01 -23.02 7.90
C VAL A 436 -41.52 -23.24 8.18
N LEU A 437 -41.11 -23.12 9.45
CA LEU A 437 -39.75 -23.38 9.88
C LEU A 437 -39.31 -24.80 9.57
N LYS A 438 -40.18 -25.81 9.87
CA LYS A 438 -39.87 -27.21 9.50
C LYS A 438 -39.80 -27.44 8.01
N LEU A 439 -40.64 -26.77 7.22
CA LEU A 439 -40.63 -26.89 5.76
C LEU A 439 -39.38 -26.28 5.14
N VAL A 440 -38.95 -25.10 5.64
CA VAL A 440 -37.83 -24.32 5.11
C VAL A 440 -36.49 -24.89 5.58
N TYR A 441 -36.37 -25.21 6.86
CA TYR A 441 -35.10 -25.59 7.49
C TYR A 441 -35.01 -27.06 7.89
N GLY A 442 -36.16 -27.78 7.96
CA GLY A 442 -36.19 -29.19 8.36
C GLY A 442 -35.82 -30.19 7.26
N ARG A 443 -35.63 -29.71 6.01
CA ARG A 443 -35.10 -30.50 4.91
C ARG A 443 -33.61 -30.23 4.76
N GLY A 444 -32.82 -30.44 5.82
CA GLY A 444 -31.36 -30.54 5.67
C GLY A 444 -31.06 -31.70 4.72
N LYS A 445 -30.31 -31.42 3.66
CA LYS A 445 -29.65 -32.49 2.93
C LYS A 445 -28.85 -33.29 3.97
N ARG A 446 -29.15 -34.59 4.09
CA ARG A 446 -28.22 -35.52 4.72
C ARG A 446 -27.07 -35.64 3.73
N ASP A 447 -25.95 -35.00 4.03
CA ASP A 447 -24.67 -35.29 3.41
C ASP A 447 -24.20 -36.69 3.86
#